data_6100b3e09b17d37572512b936d5fc222
#
_entry.id   6100b3e09b17d37572512b936d5fc222
#
_cell.length_a   1.000
_cell.length_b   1.000
_cell.length_c   1.000
_cell.angle_alpha   90.00
_cell.angle_beta   90.00
_cell.angle_gamma   90.00
#
_symmetry.space_group_name_H-M   'P 1'
#
loop_
_entity.id
_entity.type
_entity.pdbx_description
1 polymer ?
#
loop_
_entity_poly.entity_id
_entity_poly.type
_entity_poly.pdbx_seq_one_letter_code
_entity_poly.pdbx_strand_id
1 'polypeptide(L)' 'MTEFAAPLLDVRSDTVTRPTAAMRRAMADAEVGDDVLDGDPTARRLEAVVAERLGKERALFFPSGTMANQAAIWVQSRPG' A
#
# COMPACT_ATOMS: atom_id res chain seq x y z
N MET A 1 -15.63 24.66 -15.78
CA MET A 1 -15.42 23.77 -16.92
C MET A 1 -13.96 23.81 -17.35
N THR A 2 -13.49 22.76 -17.86
CA THR A 2 -12.10 22.68 -18.28
C THR A 2 -11.95 22.91 -19.77
N GLU A 3 -10.87 23.58 -20.14
CA GLU A 3 -10.53 23.85 -21.52
C GLU A 3 -9.56 22.84 -22.10
N PHE A 4 -9.07 21.93 -21.29
CA PHE A 4 -8.02 21.01 -21.71
C PHE A 4 -8.59 19.80 -22.44
N ALA A 5 -8.13 19.56 -23.65
CA ALA A 5 -8.49 18.37 -24.41
C ALA A 5 -7.65 17.14 -23.98
N ALA A 6 -6.46 17.36 -23.44
CA ALA A 6 -5.56 16.30 -23.02
C ALA A 6 -5.46 16.27 -21.50
N PRO A 7 -5.25 15.08 -20.91
CA PRO A 7 -5.07 14.98 -19.47
C PRO A 7 -3.77 15.67 -19.03
N LEU A 8 -3.80 16.24 -17.84
CA LEU A 8 -2.61 16.79 -17.21
C LEU A 8 -1.89 15.69 -16.45
N LEU A 9 -0.58 15.72 -16.52
CA LEU A 9 0.26 14.84 -15.72
C LEU A 9 0.66 15.58 -14.45
N ASP A 10 0.24 15.05 -13.31
CA ASP A 10 0.53 15.67 -12.02
C ASP A 10 1.62 14.85 -11.34
N VAL A 11 2.80 15.43 -11.26
CA VAL A 11 3.98 14.77 -10.69
C VAL A 11 4.42 15.39 -9.38
N ARG A 12 3.53 16.13 -8.71
CA ARG A 12 3.88 16.77 -7.44
C ARG A 12 4.10 15.75 -6.33
N SER A 13 3.29 14.71 -6.27
CA SER A 13 3.36 13.71 -5.22
C SER A 13 2.50 12.51 -5.62
N ASP A 14 2.89 11.32 -5.16
CA ASP A 14 2.06 10.14 -5.30
C ASP A 14 0.71 10.29 -4.59
N THR A 15 0.64 11.16 -3.59
CA THR A 15 -0.59 11.36 -2.82
C THR A 15 -1.72 12.00 -3.62
N VAL A 16 -1.44 12.57 -4.79
CA VAL A 16 -2.48 13.11 -5.66
C VAL A 16 -3.13 12.05 -6.54
N THR A 17 -2.58 10.84 -6.58
CA THR A 17 -3.16 9.76 -7.36
C THR A 17 -4.48 9.29 -6.74
N ARG A 18 -5.36 8.79 -7.59
CA ARG A 18 -6.67 8.30 -7.16
C ARG A 18 -6.86 6.87 -7.60
N PRO A 19 -7.58 6.08 -6.81
CA PRO A 19 -7.85 4.71 -7.21
C PRO A 19 -8.75 4.67 -8.45
N THR A 20 -8.51 3.70 -9.31
CA THR A 20 -9.37 3.43 -10.45
C THR A 20 -10.71 2.85 -9.97
N ALA A 21 -11.70 2.79 -10.88
CA ALA A 21 -12.96 2.15 -10.55
C ALA A 21 -12.78 0.69 -10.15
N ALA A 22 -11.86 -0.03 -10.82
CA ALA A 22 -11.57 -1.41 -10.47
C ALA A 22 -10.95 -1.53 -9.07
N MET A 23 -10.04 -0.63 -8.72
CA MET A 23 -9.45 -0.59 -7.38
C MET A 23 -10.51 -0.33 -6.31
N ARG A 24 -11.44 0.58 -6.59
CA ARG A 24 -12.52 0.90 -5.64
C ARG A 24 -13.45 -0.29 -5.45
N ARG A 25 -13.75 -1.02 -6.50
CA ARG A 25 -14.54 -2.25 -6.38
C ARG A 25 -13.79 -3.32 -5.58
N ALA A 26 -12.50 -3.46 -5.82
CA ALA A 26 -11.69 -4.41 -5.07
C ALA A 26 -11.69 -4.09 -3.58
N MET A 27 -11.61 -2.80 -3.21
CA MET A 27 -11.70 -2.39 -1.82
C MET A 27 -13.06 -2.73 -1.20
N ALA A 28 -14.14 -2.48 -1.94
CA ALA A 28 -15.49 -2.73 -1.45
C ALA A 28 -15.76 -4.23 -1.25
N ASP A 29 -15.22 -5.07 -2.12
CA ASP A 29 -15.49 -6.50 -2.13
C ASP A 29 -14.43 -7.31 -1.38
N ALA A 30 -13.39 -6.66 -0.86
CA ALA A 30 -12.30 -7.37 -0.20
C ALA A 30 -12.79 -8.16 1.01
N GLU A 31 -12.28 -9.38 1.13
CA GLU A 31 -12.49 -10.16 2.33
C GLU A 31 -11.71 -9.55 3.48
N VAL A 32 -12.36 -9.40 4.63
CA VAL A 32 -11.74 -8.77 5.79
C VAL A 32 -11.69 -9.74 6.95
N GLY A 33 -10.69 -9.58 7.81
CA GLY A 33 -10.54 -10.37 9.02
C GLY A 33 -9.84 -9.52 10.07
N ASP A 34 -9.75 -10.08 11.28
CA ASP A 34 -9.12 -9.41 12.41
C ASP A 34 -7.62 -9.65 12.36
N ASP A 35 -6.87 -8.61 12.02
CA ASP A 35 -5.42 -8.74 11.87
C ASP A 35 -4.70 -9.01 13.21
N VAL A 36 -5.37 -8.80 14.33
CA VAL A 36 -4.81 -9.06 15.65
C VAL A 36 -4.92 -10.53 16.03
N LEU A 37 -6.06 -11.15 15.75
CA LEU A 37 -6.33 -12.53 16.18
C LEU A 37 -5.96 -13.55 15.10
N ASP A 38 -6.70 -13.56 14.00
CA ASP A 38 -6.56 -14.63 13.00
C ASP A 38 -5.87 -14.17 11.72
N GLY A 39 -5.61 -12.88 11.59
CA GLY A 39 -5.04 -12.29 10.40
C GLY A 39 -6.11 -11.84 9.42
N ASP A 40 -5.78 -10.78 8.68
CA ASP A 40 -6.63 -10.28 7.62
C ASP A 40 -6.20 -10.90 6.28
N PRO A 41 -7.08 -11.69 5.62
CA PRO A 41 -6.67 -12.42 4.44
C PRO A 41 -6.24 -11.53 3.27
N THR A 42 -6.86 -10.37 3.12
CA THR A 42 -6.50 -9.44 2.04
C THR A 42 -5.14 -8.79 2.31
N ALA A 43 -4.85 -8.41 3.56
CA ALA A 43 -3.54 -7.89 3.91
C ALA A 43 -2.45 -8.96 3.70
N ARG A 44 -2.72 -10.21 4.10
CA ARG A 44 -1.76 -11.31 3.87
C ARG A 44 -1.51 -11.54 2.39
N ARG A 45 -2.55 -11.46 1.57
CA ARG A 45 -2.41 -11.61 0.13
C ARG A 45 -1.59 -10.49 -0.47
N LEU A 46 -1.81 -9.25 -0.02
CA LEU A 46 -1.02 -8.10 -0.46
C LEU A 46 0.46 -8.33 -0.17
N GLU A 47 0.77 -8.76 1.05
CA GLU A 47 2.16 -9.03 1.44
C GLU A 47 2.80 -10.08 0.54
N ALA A 48 2.08 -11.16 0.26
CA ALA A 48 2.60 -12.23 -0.60
C ALA A 48 2.85 -11.73 -2.03
N VAL A 49 1.92 -10.96 -2.59
CA VAL A 49 2.06 -10.44 -3.96
C VAL A 49 3.24 -9.48 -4.06
N VAL A 50 3.41 -8.60 -3.08
CA VAL A 50 4.52 -7.63 -3.09
C VAL A 50 5.86 -8.35 -2.93
N ALA A 51 5.95 -9.31 -2.02
CA ALA A 51 7.16 -10.10 -1.83
C ALA A 51 7.56 -10.79 -3.14
N GLU A 52 6.60 -11.41 -3.81
CA GLU A 52 6.86 -12.08 -5.08
C GLU A 52 7.33 -11.11 -6.16
N ARG A 53 6.65 -9.97 -6.30
CA ARG A 53 7.00 -9.00 -7.32
C ARG A 53 8.37 -8.38 -7.12
N LEU A 54 8.81 -8.24 -5.89
CA LEU A 54 10.11 -7.66 -5.57
C LEU A 54 11.20 -8.70 -5.37
N GLY A 55 10.87 -9.98 -5.50
CA GLY A 55 11.85 -11.06 -5.32
C GLY A 55 12.37 -11.16 -3.90
N LYS A 56 11.53 -10.86 -2.91
CA LYS A 56 11.89 -10.93 -1.50
C LYS A 56 11.17 -12.08 -0.82
N GLU A 57 11.73 -12.54 0.30
CA GLU A 57 11.12 -13.65 1.02
C GLU A 57 9.78 -13.27 1.63
N ARG A 58 9.68 -12.05 2.14
CA ARG A 58 8.49 -11.58 2.83
C ARG A 58 8.30 -10.10 2.62
N ALA A 59 7.08 -9.65 2.86
CA ALA A 59 6.72 -8.25 2.93
C ALA A 59 5.82 -8.06 4.14
N LEU A 60 5.79 -6.87 4.68
CA LEU A 60 4.95 -6.54 5.83
C LEU A 60 4.17 -5.28 5.52
N PHE A 61 2.86 -5.36 5.66
CA PHE A 61 1.96 -4.24 5.44
C PHE A 61 1.96 -3.30 6.64
N PHE A 62 2.03 -2.00 6.36
CA PHE A 62 1.84 -0.95 7.36
C PHE A 62 0.75 0.00 6.87
N PRO A 63 -0.04 0.57 7.78
CA PRO A 63 -1.14 1.46 7.38
C PRO A 63 -0.67 2.81 6.82
N SER A 64 0.60 3.15 6.96
CA SER A 64 1.16 4.36 6.37
C SER A 64 2.62 4.17 6.02
N GLY A 65 3.10 4.95 5.04
CA GLY A 65 4.51 4.94 4.67
C GLY A 65 5.39 5.47 5.80
N THR A 66 4.91 6.42 6.58
CA THR A 66 5.64 6.93 7.73
C THR A 66 5.92 5.83 8.74
N MET A 67 4.92 5.04 9.07
CA MET A 67 5.10 3.91 9.99
C MET A 67 6.06 2.87 9.43
N ALA A 68 5.94 2.56 8.13
CA ALA A 68 6.83 1.62 7.47
C ALA A 68 8.28 2.09 7.53
N ASN A 69 8.53 3.37 7.24
CA ASN A 69 9.87 3.92 7.28
C ASN A 69 10.45 3.90 8.71
N GLN A 70 9.65 4.28 9.69
CA GLN A 70 10.12 4.27 11.08
C GLN A 70 10.43 2.86 11.57
N ALA A 71 9.61 1.90 11.23
CA ALA A 71 9.84 0.50 11.59
C ALA A 71 11.11 -0.03 10.92
N ALA A 72 11.31 0.28 9.65
CA ALA A 72 12.50 -0.14 8.91
C ALA A 72 13.78 0.43 9.52
N ILE A 73 13.76 1.71 9.86
CA ILE A 73 14.91 2.36 10.51
C ILE A 73 15.18 1.72 11.86
N TRP A 74 14.13 1.51 12.64
CA TRP A 74 14.27 0.94 13.98
C TRP A 74 14.91 -0.44 13.96
N VAL A 75 14.44 -1.34 13.09
CA VAL A 75 14.94 -2.71 13.08
C VAL A 75 16.34 -2.85 12.48
N GLN A 76 16.80 -1.85 11.72
CA GLN A 76 18.09 -1.88 11.05
C GLN A 76 19.13 -0.96 11.68
N SER A 77 18.81 -0.36 12.81
CA SER A 77 19.71 0.60 13.46
C SER A 77 19.71 0.38 14.96
N ARG A 78 20.66 1.08 15.63
CA ARG A 78 20.78 1.08 17.09
C ARG A 78 20.72 2.53 17.56
N PRO A 79 20.24 2.79 18.78
CA PRO A 79 20.35 4.11 19.39
C PRO A 79 21.80 4.57 19.42
N GLY A 80 22.03 5.81 19.00
CA GLY A 80 23.37 6.36 18.87
C GLY A 80 24.00 5.97 17.58
#